data_958199465d1e15017d0631d64e54cd74
#
_entry.id   958199465d1e15017d0631d64e54cd74
#
_cell.length_a   1.000
_cell.length_b   1.000
_cell.length_c   1.000
_cell.angle_alpha   90.00
_cell.angle_beta   90.00
_cell.angle_gamma   90.00
#
_symmetry.space_group_name_H-M   'P 1'
#
loop_
_entity.id
_entity.type
_entity.pdbx_description
1 polymer ?
#
loop_
_entity_poly.entity_id
_entity_poly.type
_entity_poly.pdbx_seq_one_letter_code
_entity_poly.pdbx_strand_id
1 'polypeptide(L)'
;MKYASGTTPEETRAVKAWQTAIGSYPDNSVGPQVVVDTLVALGVDVWPLNVTIFGQPLIVAEDILPAAVDAPLKSYANAISGSFSYNRRPCSILVAHGKAVCGYACHAHLRKPETVLYRLENGTMGVQKARYATELPQAVRWAVGGVGLLEAYDPAEEGFSGAYADVLRRTAHTWLGVKRGLIYLGYCADMTGAQVNAHVRRLGMEHAIMLDGGHVAAINGADVRRNAGQRQFYIIQAINQKEG
;
A
#
# COMPACT_ATOMS: atom_id res chain seq x y z
N MET A 1 12.31 -15.82 1.74
CA MET A 1 12.89 -16.69 2.79
C MET A 1 11.80 -17.63 3.27
N LYS A 2 12.12 -18.85 3.62
CA LYS A 2 11.20 -19.85 4.17
C LYS A 2 11.79 -20.32 5.48
N TYR A 3 11.03 -20.25 6.57
CA TYR A 3 11.51 -20.67 7.89
C TYR A 3 11.22 -22.13 8.19
N ALA A 4 10.05 -22.62 7.75
CA ALA A 4 9.62 -24.00 7.95
C ALA A 4 8.57 -24.41 6.90
N SER A 5 8.27 -25.70 6.85
CA SER A 5 7.13 -26.28 6.11
C SER A 5 6.82 -27.65 6.67
N GLY A 6 5.58 -28.11 6.53
CA GLY A 6 5.22 -29.50 6.75
C GLY A 6 5.94 -30.41 5.73
N THR A 7 6.55 -31.47 6.20
CA THR A 7 7.30 -32.45 5.38
C THR A 7 6.48 -33.71 5.11
N THR A 8 5.57 -34.05 6.03
CA THR A 8 4.62 -35.18 5.88
C THR A 8 3.25 -34.64 5.40
N PRO A 9 2.36 -35.49 4.86
CA PRO A 9 1.00 -35.11 4.53
C PRO A 9 0.21 -34.55 5.72
N GLU A 10 0.44 -35.05 6.93
CA GLU A 10 -0.23 -34.59 8.14
C GLU A 10 0.28 -33.22 8.57
N GLU A 11 1.58 -33.01 8.65
CA GLU A 11 2.19 -31.70 8.91
C GLU A 11 1.79 -30.67 7.89
N THR A 12 1.75 -31.05 6.60
CA THR A 12 1.28 -30.17 5.52
C THR A 12 -0.15 -29.71 5.74
N ARG A 13 -1.05 -30.63 6.14
CA ARG A 13 -2.45 -30.27 6.48
C ARG A 13 -2.52 -29.35 7.68
N ALA A 14 -1.75 -29.65 8.74
CA ALA A 14 -1.73 -28.84 9.96
C ALA A 14 -1.21 -27.41 9.68
N VAL A 15 -0.10 -27.26 8.95
CA VAL A 15 0.44 -25.94 8.59
C VAL A 15 -0.56 -25.16 7.73
N LYS A 16 -1.18 -25.77 6.74
CA LYS A 16 -2.20 -25.09 5.90
C LYS A 16 -3.44 -24.70 6.70
N ALA A 17 -3.91 -25.56 7.61
CA ALA A 17 -5.03 -25.25 8.49
C ALA A 17 -4.71 -24.07 9.41
N TRP A 18 -3.50 -24.04 9.99
CA TRP A 18 -3.04 -22.89 10.78
C TRP A 18 -2.96 -21.61 9.95
N GLN A 19 -2.32 -21.66 8.76
CA GLN A 19 -2.26 -20.52 7.84
C GLN A 19 -3.65 -19.96 7.53
N THR A 20 -4.61 -20.85 7.25
CA THR A 20 -6.02 -20.46 7.03
C THR A 20 -6.62 -19.79 8.26
N ALA A 21 -6.42 -20.36 9.45
CA ALA A 21 -6.97 -19.84 10.70
C ALA A 21 -6.46 -18.43 11.04
N ILE A 22 -5.19 -18.14 10.74
CA ILE A 22 -4.60 -16.81 10.93
C ILE A 22 -4.79 -15.89 9.71
N GLY A 23 -5.52 -16.34 8.65
CA GLY A 23 -5.77 -15.59 7.40
C GLY A 23 -4.54 -15.38 6.53
N SER A 24 -3.55 -16.25 6.65
CA SER A 24 -2.39 -16.30 5.76
C SER A 24 -2.70 -17.16 4.53
N TYR A 25 -1.90 -17.01 3.45
CA TYR A 25 -2.03 -17.86 2.27
C TYR A 25 -1.60 -19.29 2.58
N PRO A 26 -2.44 -20.33 2.36
CA PRO A 26 -2.19 -21.70 2.80
C PRO A 26 -1.29 -22.49 1.82
N ASP A 27 -0.03 -22.10 1.68
CA ASP A 27 0.95 -22.71 0.77
C ASP A 27 1.90 -23.72 1.41
N ASN A 28 1.67 -24.08 2.68
CA ASN A 28 2.56 -24.93 3.47
C ASN A 28 3.96 -24.35 3.69
N SER A 29 4.11 -23.03 3.60
CA SER A 29 5.39 -22.35 3.75
C SER A 29 5.33 -21.33 4.89
N VAL A 30 6.00 -21.60 5.99
CA VAL A 30 6.14 -20.65 7.10
C VAL A 30 7.22 -19.65 6.73
N GLY A 31 6.81 -18.47 6.33
CA GLY A 31 7.67 -17.36 5.91
C GLY A 31 7.28 -16.07 6.63
N PRO A 32 7.88 -14.92 6.26
CA PRO A 32 7.62 -13.63 6.90
C PRO A 32 6.14 -13.24 6.94
N GLN A 33 5.34 -13.56 5.89
CA GLN A 33 3.90 -13.28 5.89
C GLN A 33 3.18 -14.02 7.02
N VAL A 34 3.47 -15.30 7.21
CA VAL A 34 2.86 -16.12 8.26
C VAL A 34 3.22 -15.57 9.64
N VAL A 35 4.46 -15.07 9.81
CA VAL A 35 4.87 -14.40 11.05
C VAL A 35 4.04 -13.13 11.30
N VAL A 36 3.90 -12.26 10.31
CA VAL A 36 3.07 -11.05 10.42
C VAL A 36 1.62 -11.41 10.78
N ASP A 37 1.02 -12.33 10.02
CA ASP A 37 -0.37 -12.76 10.24
C ASP A 37 -0.55 -13.38 11.64
N THR A 38 0.47 -14.08 12.15
CA THR A 38 0.48 -14.65 13.52
C THR A 38 0.53 -13.55 14.57
N LEU A 39 1.44 -12.55 14.42
CA LEU A 39 1.53 -11.42 15.34
C LEU A 39 0.21 -10.66 15.43
N VAL A 40 -0.43 -10.43 14.27
CA VAL A 40 -1.77 -9.81 14.20
C VAL A 40 -2.81 -10.66 14.93
N ALA A 41 -2.85 -11.98 14.69
CA ALA A 41 -3.80 -12.88 15.33
C ALA A 41 -3.63 -12.97 16.85
N LEU A 42 -2.40 -12.78 17.34
CA LEU A 42 -2.07 -12.76 18.76
C LEU A 42 -2.25 -11.38 19.41
N GLY A 43 -2.56 -10.32 18.64
CA GLY A 43 -2.68 -8.97 19.15
C GLY A 43 -1.36 -8.36 19.65
N VAL A 44 -0.23 -8.77 19.06
CA VAL A 44 1.09 -8.27 19.47
C VAL A 44 1.35 -6.90 18.84
N ASP A 45 1.68 -5.91 19.66
CA ASP A 45 1.97 -4.51 19.29
C ASP A 45 3.47 -4.33 18.99
N VAL A 46 3.87 -4.48 17.73
CA VAL A 46 5.28 -4.38 17.27
C VAL A 46 5.42 -3.41 16.07
N TRP A 47 4.49 -2.52 15.91
CA TRP A 47 4.39 -1.66 14.71
C TRP A 47 5.20 -0.36 14.84
N PRO A 48 5.76 0.17 13.73
CA PRO A 48 5.80 -0.39 12.38
C PRO A 48 6.79 -1.55 12.24
N LEU A 49 6.39 -2.61 11.52
CA LEU A 49 7.20 -3.79 11.26
C LEU A 49 7.73 -3.78 9.83
N ASN A 50 9.04 -3.97 9.67
CA ASN A 50 9.70 -4.05 8.37
C ASN A 50 9.97 -5.51 8.00
N VAL A 51 9.44 -5.96 6.86
CA VAL A 51 9.58 -7.34 6.40
C VAL A 51 9.77 -7.44 4.88
N THR A 52 10.25 -8.59 4.43
CA THR A 52 10.31 -8.93 3.00
C THR A 52 9.45 -10.17 2.76
N ILE A 53 8.39 -10.03 1.93
CA ILE A 53 7.44 -11.10 1.64
C ILE A 53 7.43 -11.36 0.13
N PHE A 54 7.55 -12.62 -0.27
CA PHE A 54 7.69 -13.01 -1.68
C PHE A 54 8.78 -12.22 -2.42
N GLY A 55 9.91 -11.93 -1.74
CA GLY A 55 11.01 -11.16 -2.28
C GLY A 55 10.79 -9.66 -2.38
N GLN A 56 9.63 -9.14 -1.99
CA GLN A 56 9.31 -7.72 -2.02
C GLN A 56 9.31 -7.12 -0.61
N PRO A 57 9.97 -5.96 -0.41
CA PRO A 57 9.99 -5.28 0.88
C PRO A 57 8.66 -4.58 1.15
N LEU A 58 8.24 -4.59 2.42
CA LEU A 58 7.07 -3.86 2.88
C LEU A 58 7.21 -3.43 4.36
N ILE A 59 6.41 -2.44 4.75
CA ILE A 59 6.26 -1.94 6.11
C ILE A 59 4.81 -2.17 6.51
N VAL A 60 4.58 -2.75 7.69
CA VAL A 60 3.23 -2.93 8.26
C VAL A 60 3.07 -1.97 9.42
N ALA A 61 1.95 -1.27 9.49
CA ALA A 61 1.69 -0.21 10.48
C ALA A 61 0.22 -0.20 10.93
N GLU A 62 -0.04 0.44 12.06
CA GLU A 62 -1.40 0.70 12.55
C GLU A 62 -2.05 1.91 11.88
N ASP A 63 -1.23 2.91 11.52
CA ASP A 63 -1.70 4.13 10.89
C ASP A 63 -0.63 4.74 9.98
N ILE A 64 -1.02 5.73 9.18
CA ILE A 64 -0.14 6.44 8.26
C ILE A 64 -0.35 7.94 8.33
N LEU A 65 0.70 8.66 7.95
CA LEU A 65 0.68 10.08 7.66
C LEU A 65 1.07 10.30 6.20
N PRO A 66 0.11 10.56 5.30
CA PRO A 66 0.42 11.00 3.96
C PRO A 66 0.78 12.49 3.97
N ALA A 67 1.79 12.89 3.21
CA ALA A 67 2.27 14.27 3.21
C ALA A 67 2.82 14.73 1.86
N ALA A 68 2.59 16.01 1.53
CA ALA A 68 3.34 16.70 0.50
C ALA A 68 4.69 17.14 1.06
N VAL A 69 5.76 16.84 0.35
CA VAL A 69 7.14 17.09 0.78
C VAL A 69 7.99 17.61 -0.39
N ASP A 70 9.22 18.04 -0.12
CA ASP A 70 10.22 18.28 -1.15
C ASP A 70 11.61 17.87 -0.61
N ALA A 71 11.79 16.56 -0.39
CA ALA A 71 13.01 16.02 0.20
C ALA A 71 13.26 14.57 -0.26
N PRO A 72 14.49 14.05 -0.12
CA PRO A 72 14.77 12.63 -0.33
C PRO A 72 14.00 11.74 0.67
N LEU A 73 13.50 10.58 0.22
CA LEU A 73 12.75 9.66 1.07
C LEU A 73 13.52 9.21 2.32
N LYS A 74 14.85 9.12 2.25
CA LYS A 74 15.72 8.78 3.40
C LYS A 74 15.57 9.71 4.60
N SER A 75 14.99 10.90 4.42
CA SER A 75 14.68 11.84 5.49
C SER A 75 13.46 11.44 6.34
N TYR A 76 12.72 10.43 5.91
CA TYR A 76 11.49 9.96 6.55
C TYR A 76 11.62 8.48 6.89
N ALA A 77 11.66 8.14 8.17
CA ALA A 77 11.69 6.75 8.62
C ALA A 77 10.35 6.04 8.32
N ASN A 78 10.42 4.75 8.01
CA ASN A 78 9.26 3.92 7.74
C ASN A 78 8.29 4.53 6.72
N ALA A 79 8.80 4.94 5.56
CA ALA A 79 8.03 5.62 4.53
C ALA A 79 8.18 4.98 3.15
N ILE A 80 7.17 5.20 2.30
CA ILE A 80 7.22 4.92 0.86
C ILE A 80 6.98 6.21 0.07
N SER A 81 7.38 6.22 -1.22
CA SER A 81 6.91 7.23 -2.17
C SER A 81 5.38 7.15 -2.26
N GLY A 82 4.76 8.31 -2.31
CA GLY A 82 3.30 8.43 -2.42
C GLY A 82 2.79 8.20 -3.83
N SER A 83 1.59 8.72 -4.10
CA SER A 83 0.94 8.65 -5.39
C SER A 83 1.51 9.70 -6.37
N PHE A 84 0.78 9.99 -7.44
CA PHE A 84 1.25 10.79 -8.57
C PHE A 84 1.57 12.23 -8.18
N SER A 85 2.63 12.77 -8.80
CA SER A 85 3.05 14.15 -8.64
C SER A 85 3.34 14.79 -10.00
N TYR A 86 3.00 16.07 -10.14
CA TYR A 86 3.29 16.88 -11.32
C TYR A 86 3.77 18.27 -10.89
N ASN A 87 4.80 18.79 -11.57
CA ASN A 87 5.41 20.07 -11.21
C ASN A 87 5.72 20.21 -9.70
N ARG A 88 6.29 19.16 -9.10
CA ARG A 88 6.72 19.10 -7.70
C ARG A 88 5.56 19.22 -6.69
N ARG A 89 4.34 18.88 -7.10
CA ARG A 89 3.15 18.88 -6.24
C ARG A 89 2.35 17.59 -6.41
N PRO A 90 1.69 17.08 -5.36
CA PRO A 90 0.72 16.00 -5.52
C PRO A 90 -0.33 16.35 -6.59
N CYS A 91 -0.63 15.41 -7.47
CA CYS A 91 -1.69 15.53 -8.47
C CYS A 91 -2.70 14.38 -8.41
N SER A 92 -2.81 13.76 -7.26
CA SER A 92 -3.76 12.71 -6.90
C SER A 92 -4.40 13.08 -5.56
N ILE A 93 -5.60 12.60 -5.26
CA ILE A 93 -6.30 12.94 -4.02
C ILE A 93 -5.39 12.63 -2.82
N LEU A 94 -5.19 13.64 -1.99
CA LEU A 94 -4.41 13.57 -0.76
C LEU A 94 -5.15 14.34 0.35
N VAL A 95 -5.58 13.62 1.36
CA VAL A 95 -6.11 14.19 2.60
C VAL A 95 -5.18 13.81 3.74
N ALA A 96 -4.77 14.77 4.55
CA ALA A 96 -3.96 14.59 5.75
C ALA A 96 -4.60 15.37 6.90
N HIS A 97 -4.74 14.73 8.07
CA HIS A 97 -5.38 15.32 9.26
C HIS A 97 -6.74 15.97 8.94
N GLY A 98 -7.58 15.29 8.17
CA GLY A 98 -8.90 15.78 7.77
C GLY A 98 -8.91 16.93 6.76
N LYS A 99 -7.75 17.36 6.25
CA LYS A 99 -7.63 18.48 5.31
C LYS A 99 -7.14 18.00 3.94
N ALA A 100 -7.83 18.42 2.88
CA ALA A 100 -7.38 18.15 1.52
C ALA A 100 -6.11 18.96 1.19
N VAL A 101 -5.00 18.26 0.94
CA VAL A 101 -3.75 18.81 0.43
C VAL A 101 -3.78 18.86 -1.09
N CYS A 102 -4.33 17.81 -1.72
CA CYS A 102 -4.75 17.79 -3.11
C CYS A 102 -6.18 17.25 -3.18
N GLY A 103 -7.10 18.04 -3.72
CA GLY A 103 -8.53 17.75 -3.67
C GLY A 103 -9.09 17.10 -4.93
N TYR A 104 -8.27 16.65 -5.88
CA TYR A 104 -8.71 16.12 -7.17
C TYR A 104 -7.92 14.90 -7.62
N ALA A 105 -8.58 14.01 -8.36
CA ALA A 105 -7.99 12.82 -8.96
C ALA A 105 -6.97 13.20 -10.06
N CYS A 106 -5.99 12.35 -10.29
CA CYS A 106 -4.94 12.55 -11.30
C CYS A 106 -5.51 12.89 -12.68
N HIS A 107 -6.57 12.22 -13.10
CA HIS A 107 -7.25 12.43 -14.39
C HIS A 107 -8.61 13.12 -14.27
N ALA A 108 -8.84 13.92 -13.21
CA ALA A 108 -10.09 14.66 -13.04
C ALA A 108 -10.42 15.59 -14.24
N HIS A 109 -9.39 16.15 -14.89
CA HIS A 109 -9.53 16.95 -16.10
C HIS A 109 -10.12 16.16 -17.31
N LEU A 110 -9.95 14.84 -17.33
CA LEU A 110 -10.58 13.92 -18.28
C LEU A 110 -11.92 13.37 -17.76
N ARG A 111 -12.44 13.92 -16.66
CA ARG A 111 -13.63 13.44 -15.94
C ARG A 111 -13.52 11.99 -15.46
N LYS A 112 -12.30 11.52 -15.26
CA LYS A 112 -12.02 10.17 -14.75
C LYS A 112 -11.83 10.19 -13.23
N PRO A 113 -12.42 9.23 -12.48
CA PRO A 113 -12.13 9.06 -11.07
C PRO A 113 -10.77 8.39 -10.89
N GLU A 114 -10.30 8.36 -9.66
CA GLU A 114 -9.27 7.42 -9.20
C GLU A 114 -9.82 6.61 -8.02
N THR A 115 -9.21 5.48 -7.73
CA THR A 115 -9.51 4.73 -6.51
C THR A 115 -8.80 5.39 -5.34
N VAL A 116 -9.57 5.70 -4.29
CA VAL A 116 -9.08 6.35 -3.08
C VAL A 116 -9.21 5.39 -1.92
N LEU A 117 -8.08 5.06 -1.28
CA LEU A 117 -8.05 4.38 0.02
C LEU A 117 -8.11 5.46 1.11
N TYR A 118 -9.00 5.30 2.09
CA TYR A 118 -9.19 6.28 3.15
C TYR A 118 -9.38 5.61 4.52
N ARG A 119 -9.12 6.40 5.56
CA ARG A 119 -9.47 6.09 6.96
C ARG A 119 -10.29 7.23 7.54
N LEU A 120 -11.37 6.87 8.22
CA LEU A 120 -12.21 7.79 8.97
C LEU A 120 -11.65 8.03 10.38
N GLU A 121 -12.09 9.09 11.04
CA GLU A 121 -11.73 9.40 12.45
C GLU A 121 -12.12 8.29 13.42
N ASN A 122 -13.18 7.53 13.13
CA ASN A 122 -13.59 6.36 13.93
C ASN A 122 -12.76 5.10 13.68
N GLY A 123 -11.72 5.19 12.84
CA GLY A 123 -10.83 4.07 12.50
C GLY A 123 -11.29 3.19 11.33
N THR A 124 -12.52 3.35 10.82
CA THR A 124 -13.00 2.60 9.66
C THR A 124 -12.15 2.92 8.43
N MET A 125 -11.71 1.90 7.71
CA MET A 125 -11.00 2.03 6.44
C MET A 125 -11.86 1.51 5.28
N GLY A 126 -11.69 2.10 4.11
CA GLY A 126 -12.41 1.70 2.90
C GLY A 126 -11.79 2.25 1.63
N VAL A 127 -12.32 1.80 0.51
CA VAL A 127 -11.96 2.32 -0.83
C VAL A 127 -13.22 2.78 -1.55
N GLN A 128 -13.09 3.82 -2.35
CA GLN A 128 -14.11 4.22 -3.32
C GLN A 128 -13.47 4.92 -4.51
N LYS A 129 -14.18 4.99 -5.63
CA LYS A 129 -13.80 5.83 -6.76
C LYS A 129 -14.30 7.25 -6.55
N ALA A 130 -13.40 8.24 -6.68
CA ALA A 130 -13.71 9.64 -6.52
C ALA A 130 -12.92 10.49 -7.52
N ARG A 131 -13.52 11.57 -8.00
CA ARG A 131 -12.85 12.62 -8.79
C ARG A 131 -12.36 13.75 -7.91
N TYR A 132 -13.04 13.98 -6.80
CA TYR A 132 -12.76 15.06 -5.85
C TYR A 132 -12.80 14.54 -4.42
N ALA A 133 -11.97 15.10 -3.55
CA ALA A 133 -11.93 14.76 -2.14
C ALA A 133 -13.28 15.03 -1.42
N THR A 134 -14.08 15.96 -1.95
CA THR A 134 -15.45 16.27 -1.45
C THR A 134 -16.46 15.16 -1.71
N GLU A 135 -16.14 14.18 -2.55
CA GLU A 135 -16.97 12.99 -2.81
C GLU A 135 -16.70 11.87 -1.79
N LEU A 136 -15.64 11.99 -0.98
CA LEU A 136 -15.32 11.04 0.09
C LEU A 136 -16.31 11.15 1.26
N PRO A 137 -16.42 10.10 2.10
CA PRO A 137 -17.23 10.17 3.30
C PRO A 137 -16.83 11.35 4.21
N GLN A 138 -17.74 11.77 5.09
CA GLN A 138 -17.41 12.77 6.10
C GLN A 138 -16.42 12.22 7.13
N ALA A 139 -15.72 13.10 7.83
CA ALA A 139 -14.75 12.78 8.87
C ALA A 139 -13.60 11.85 8.39
N VAL A 140 -13.12 12.05 7.16
CA VAL A 140 -11.91 11.40 6.68
C VAL A 140 -10.70 11.94 7.44
N ARG A 141 -9.98 11.07 8.14
CA ARG A 141 -8.71 11.38 8.82
C ARG A 141 -7.57 11.52 7.80
N TRP A 142 -7.45 10.52 6.91
CA TRP A 142 -6.55 10.58 5.77
C TRP A 142 -7.15 9.87 4.55
N ALA A 143 -6.73 10.29 3.37
CA ALA A 143 -7.05 9.63 2.11
C ALA A 143 -5.89 9.72 1.13
N VAL A 144 -5.70 8.67 0.35
CA VAL A 144 -4.65 8.52 -0.67
C VAL A 144 -5.28 7.99 -1.93
N GLY A 145 -5.17 8.72 -3.03
CA GLY A 145 -5.59 8.30 -4.36
C GLY A 145 -4.50 7.50 -5.09
N GLY A 146 -4.91 6.62 -5.98
CA GLY A 146 -4.03 5.80 -6.80
C GLY A 146 -4.80 4.95 -7.80
N VAL A 147 -4.13 4.00 -8.45
CA VAL A 147 -4.78 3.00 -9.31
C VAL A 147 -5.40 1.92 -8.43
N GLY A 148 -6.70 1.66 -8.55
CA GLY A 148 -7.38 0.61 -7.82
C GLY A 148 -6.77 -0.77 -8.09
N LEU A 149 -6.63 -1.56 -7.04
CA LEU A 149 -6.21 -2.96 -7.10
C LEU A 149 -7.34 -3.87 -6.60
N LEU A 150 -7.17 -5.17 -6.67
CA LEU A 150 -8.15 -6.18 -6.30
C LEU A 150 -9.43 -6.06 -7.18
N GLU A 151 -10.60 -5.96 -6.57
CA GLU A 151 -11.88 -5.84 -7.29
C GLU A 151 -12.05 -4.47 -7.99
N ALA A 152 -11.32 -3.44 -7.53
CA ALA A 152 -11.31 -2.11 -8.13
C ALA A 152 -10.33 -1.98 -9.31
N TYR A 153 -9.63 -3.04 -9.71
CA TYR A 153 -8.62 -3.00 -10.78
C TYR A 153 -9.25 -2.79 -12.15
N ASP A 154 -9.46 -1.54 -12.50
CA ASP A 154 -9.84 -1.08 -13.84
C ASP A 154 -9.09 0.21 -14.20
N PRO A 155 -7.80 0.10 -14.60
CA PRO A 155 -6.98 1.26 -14.89
C PRO A 155 -7.53 2.13 -16.04
N ALA A 156 -8.22 1.55 -17.00
CA ALA A 156 -8.77 2.29 -18.14
C ALA A 156 -9.95 3.19 -17.72
N GLU A 157 -10.79 2.71 -16.80
CA GLU A 157 -11.85 3.54 -16.20
C GLU A 157 -11.26 4.73 -15.45
N GLU A 158 -10.13 4.55 -14.78
CA GLU A 158 -9.43 5.59 -14.01
C GLU A 158 -8.57 6.50 -14.88
N GLY A 159 -8.56 6.31 -16.21
CA GLY A 159 -7.83 7.15 -17.15
C GLY A 159 -6.42 6.69 -17.47
N PHE A 160 -5.96 5.58 -16.89
CA PHE A 160 -4.64 5.00 -17.17
C PHE A 160 -4.66 4.12 -18.42
N SER A 161 -4.92 4.77 -19.58
CA SER A 161 -4.95 4.15 -20.90
C SER A 161 -4.24 5.04 -21.93
N GLY A 162 -3.92 4.52 -23.11
CA GLY A 162 -3.21 5.28 -24.15
C GLY A 162 -1.88 5.85 -23.62
N ALA A 163 -1.70 7.16 -23.73
CA ALA A 163 -0.48 7.84 -23.27
C ALA A 163 -0.24 7.74 -21.76
N TYR A 164 -1.29 7.51 -20.97
CA TYR A 164 -1.20 7.39 -19.51
C TYR A 164 -1.04 5.93 -19.02
N ALA A 165 -1.01 4.96 -19.94
CA ALA A 165 -0.79 3.55 -19.59
C ALA A 165 0.66 3.27 -19.12
N ASP A 166 1.57 4.21 -19.26
CA ASP A 166 2.98 4.08 -18.89
C ASP A 166 3.16 3.72 -17.40
N VAL A 167 2.27 4.21 -16.53
CA VAL A 167 2.26 3.86 -15.10
C VAL A 167 2.08 2.36 -14.84
N LEU A 168 1.51 1.61 -15.79
CA LEU A 168 1.24 0.18 -15.68
C LEU A 168 2.36 -0.71 -16.23
N ARG A 169 3.39 -0.10 -16.84
CA ARG A 169 4.51 -0.84 -17.43
C ARG A 169 5.29 -1.64 -16.41
N ARG A 170 6.11 -2.56 -16.86
CA ARG A 170 7.05 -3.29 -16.01
C ARG A 170 8.12 -2.34 -15.47
N THR A 171 8.06 -2.05 -14.19
CA THR A 171 8.99 -1.18 -13.47
C THR A 171 8.86 -1.38 -11.95
N ALA A 172 9.55 -0.57 -11.15
CA ALA A 172 9.28 -0.52 -9.72
C ALA A 172 7.94 0.19 -9.45
N HIS A 173 7.19 -0.28 -8.46
CA HIS A 173 5.94 0.33 -8.00
C HIS A 173 5.89 0.37 -6.48
N THR A 174 5.25 1.38 -5.93
CA THR A 174 4.78 1.34 -4.55
C THR A 174 3.27 1.08 -4.53
N TRP A 175 2.79 0.55 -3.41
CA TRP A 175 1.38 0.27 -3.20
C TRP A 175 1.02 0.43 -1.72
N LEU A 176 -0.24 0.72 -1.47
CA LEU A 176 -0.82 0.83 -0.15
C LEU A 176 -1.98 -0.17 -0.05
N GLY A 177 -2.04 -0.94 1.03
CA GLY A 177 -3.10 -1.92 1.23
C GLY A 177 -3.52 -2.03 2.68
N VAL A 178 -4.69 -2.65 2.90
CA VAL A 178 -5.28 -2.89 4.22
C VAL A 178 -5.60 -4.37 4.37
N LYS A 179 -5.26 -4.91 5.53
CA LYS A 179 -5.62 -6.28 5.92
C LYS A 179 -5.75 -6.34 7.44
N ARG A 180 -6.91 -6.78 7.94
CA ARG A 180 -7.19 -6.96 9.38
C ARG A 180 -6.94 -5.69 10.19
N GLY A 181 -7.35 -4.55 9.67
CA GLY A 181 -7.18 -3.27 10.35
C GLY A 181 -5.75 -2.72 10.35
N LEU A 182 -4.77 -3.44 9.79
CA LEU A 182 -3.42 -2.95 9.57
C LEU A 182 -3.21 -2.43 8.15
N ILE A 183 -2.27 -1.51 8.04
CA ILE A 183 -1.89 -0.85 6.79
C ILE A 183 -0.55 -1.41 6.32
N TYR A 184 -0.47 -1.73 5.04
CA TYR A 184 0.70 -2.29 4.38
C TYR A 184 1.22 -1.31 3.34
N LEU A 185 2.44 -0.83 3.54
CA LEU A 185 3.17 0.03 2.62
C LEU A 185 4.18 -0.84 1.88
N GLY A 186 3.93 -1.12 0.61
CA GLY A 186 4.74 -2.07 -0.15
C GLY A 186 5.52 -1.45 -1.30
N TYR A 187 6.59 -2.13 -1.68
CA TYR A 187 7.40 -1.84 -2.84
C TYR A 187 7.57 -3.12 -3.66
N CYS A 188 7.28 -3.07 -4.94
CA CYS A 188 7.54 -4.12 -5.90
C CYS A 188 8.63 -3.67 -6.87
N ALA A 189 9.70 -4.48 -6.99
CA ALA A 189 10.74 -4.24 -7.97
C ALA A 189 10.34 -4.79 -9.32
N ASP A 190 10.37 -4.31 -10.42
CA ASP A 190 10.19 -4.93 -11.76
C ASP A 190 8.90 -5.74 -11.93
N MET A 191 7.74 -5.11 -11.69
CA MET A 191 6.41 -5.68 -11.92
C MET A 191 5.59 -4.78 -12.85
N THR A 192 4.65 -5.38 -13.61
CA THR A 192 3.56 -4.63 -14.27
C THR A 192 2.44 -4.35 -13.26
N GLY A 193 1.55 -3.38 -13.54
CA GLY A 193 0.38 -3.12 -12.70
C GLY A 193 -0.46 -4.39 -12.43
N ALA A 194 -0.66 -5.25 -13.46
CA ALA A 194 -1.35 -6.53 -13.29
C ALA A 194 -0.61 -7.49 -12.36
N GLN A 195 0.73 -7.49 -12.37
CA GLN A 195 1.53 -8.31 -11.46
C GLN A 195 1.51 -7.76 -10.04
N VAL A 196 1.48 -6.44 -9.84
CA VAL A 196 1.26 -5.82 -8.53
C VAL A 196 -0.12 -6.23 -8.00
N ASN A 197 -1.17 -6.18 -8.84
CA ASN A 197 -2.51 -6.64 -8.47
C ASN A 197 -2.51 -8.12 -8.03
N ALA A 198 -1.86 -9.01 -8.78
CA ALA A 198 -1.74 -10.42 -8.41
C ALA A 198 -0.95 -10.60 -7.10
N HIS A 199 0.10 -9.79 -6.87
CA HIS A 199 0.90 -9.81 -5.66
C HIS A 199 0.09 -9.44 -4.42
N VAL A 200 -0.66 -8.33 -4.43
CA VAL A 200 -1.46 -7.89 -3.29
C VAL A 200 -2.64 -8.84 -3.02
N ARG A 201 -3.23 -9.44 -4.08
CA ARG A 201 -4.24 -10.51 -3.96
C ARG A 201 -3.66 -11.74 -3.25
N ARG A 202 -2.44 -12.15 -3.60
CA ARG A 202 -1.74 -13.26 -2.94
C ARG A 202 -1.42 -12.97 -1.47
N LEU A 203 -1.18 -11.71 -1.10
CA LEU A 203 -1.00 -11.28 0.30
C LEU A 203 -2.31 -11.31 1.09
N GLY A 204 -3.47 -11.44 0.42
CA GLY A 204 -4.79 -11.44 1.03
C GLY A 204 -5.22 -10.07 1.51
N MET A 205 -4.83 -8.99 0.81
CA MET A 205 -5.30 -7.65 1.11
C MET A 205 -6.82 -7.54 0.93
N GLU A 206 -7.49 -6.80 1.80
CA GLU A 206 -8.92 -6.49 1.75
C GLU A 206 -9.16 -5.31 0.81
N HIS A 207 -8.29 -4.31 0.90
CA HIS A 207 -8.27 -3.13 0.03
C HIS A 207 -6.84 -2.84 -0.39
N ALA A 208 -6.63 -2.37 -1.61
CA ALA A 208 -5.31 -1.93 -2.06
C ALA A 208 -5.39 -0.96 -3.23
N ILE A 209 -4.40 -0.07 -3.31
CA ILE A 209 -4.15 0.83 -4.44
C ILE A 209 -2.66 0.77 -4.83
N MET A 210 -2.39 0.89 -6.13
CA MET A 210 -1.03 1.10 -6.63
C MET A 210 -0.77 2.60 -6.72
N LEU A 211 0.41 2.99 -6.30
CA LEU A 211 0.87 4.37 -6.29
C LEU A 211 1.81 4.64 -7.47
N ASP A 212 2.56 5.74 -7.43
CA ASP A 212 3.49 6.09 -8.49
C ASP A 212 4.60 5.03 -8.65
N GLY A 213 5.14 4.95 -9.85
CA GLY A 213 6.10 3.92 -10.24
C GLY A 213 7.37 4.50 -10.87
N GLY A 214 8.19 3.62 -11.43
CA GLY A 214 9.42 3.97 -12.10
C GLY A 214 10.52 4.40 -11.13
N HIS A 215 11.31 5.39 -11.53
CA HIS A 215 12.46 5.85 -10.75
C HIS A 215 12.10 6.55 -9.43
N VAL A 216 10.87 7.02 -9.30
CA VAL A 216 10.39 7.67 -8.05
C VAL A 216 9.91 6.66 -7.02
N ALA A 217 9.56 5.43 -7.44
CA ALA A 217 9.17 4.38 -6.51
C ALA A 217 10.29 4.08 -5.51
N ALA A 218 10.00 4.25 -4.23
CA ALA A 218 10.99 4.12 -3.17
C ALA A 218 10.37 3.64 -1.85
N ILE A 219 11.17 2.95 -1.02
CA ILE A 219 10.82 2.53 0.33
C ILE A 219 12.02 2.77 1.27
N ASN A 220 11.77 3.28 2.46
CA ASN A 220 12.75 3.52 3.51
C ASN A 220 12.24 3.04 4.86
N GLY A 221 12.54 1.80 5.21
CA GLY A 221 12.32 1.22 6.52
C GLY A 221 13.64 0.86 7.20
N ALA A 222 13.59 0.40 8.45
CA ALA A 222 14.77 0.04 9.23
C ALA A 222 15.61 -1.03 8.53
N ASP A 223 14.94 -2.13 8.11
CA ASP A 223 15.58 -3.30 7.49
C ASP A 223 15.26 -3.44 6.00
N VAL A 224 14.47 -2.53 5.44
CA VAL A 224 14.06 -2.54 4.03
C VAL A 224 14.28 -1.16 3.40
N ARG A 225 15.17 -1.10 2.41
CA ARG A 225 15.49 0.16 1.74
C ARG A 225 15.69 -0.02 0.25
N ARG A 226 14.94 0.74 -0.57
CA ARG A 226 15.11 0.82 -2.03
C ARG A 226 14.91 2.25 -2.49
N ASN A 227 15.79 2.76 -3.32
CA ASN A 227 15.72 4.10 -3.94
C ASN A 227 15.52 5.27 -2.96
N ALA A 228 15.82 5.11 -1.67
CA ALA A 228 15.51 6.07 -0.62
C ALA A 228 16.25 7.43 -0.78
N GLY A 229 17.27 7.51 -1.63
CA GLY A 229 17.93 8.77 -2.02
C GLY A 229 17.12 9.63 -2.98
N GLN A 230 16.08 9.08 -3.62
CA GLN A 230 15.25 9.81 -4.57
C GLN A 230 14.42 10.90 -3.89
N ARG A 231 14.39 12.08 -4.51
CA ARG A 231 13.57 13.22 -4.06
C ARG A 231 12.10 12.89 -4.27
N GLN A 232 11.31 13.16 -3.26
CA GLN A 232 9.86 12.90 -3.25
C GLN A 232 9.10 14.22 -3.11
N PHE A 233 7.92 14.29 -3.72
CA PHE A 233 6.97 15.39 -3.60
C PHE A 233 5.68 14.95 -2.90
N TYR A 234 5.54 13.66 -2.69
CA TYR A 234 4.46 13.00 -1.98
C TYR A 234 5.02 11.73 -1.31
N ILE A 235 4.80 11.59 -0.02
CA ILE A 235 5.18 10.40 0.75
C ILE A 235 4.00 9.87 1.56
N ILE A 236 4.13 8.61 1.96
CA ILE A 236 3.28 7.98 2.97
C ILE A 236 4.20 7.42 4.03
N GLN A 237 4.10 7.93 5.24
CA GLN A 237 4.89 7.50 6.40
C GLN A 237 4.04 6.63 7.32
N ALA A 238 4.57 5.49 7.74
CA ALA A 238 3.98 4.66 8.77
C ALA A 238 4.18 5.29 10.15
N ILE A 239 3.12 5.34 10.94
CA ILE A 239 3.14 5.86 12.31
C ILE A 239 2.45 4.87 13.26
N ASN A 240 2.78 4.93 14.55
CA ASN A 240 2.01 4.29 15.61
C ASN A 240 0.85 5.18 16.04
N GLN A 241 -0.28 4.58 16.38
CA GLN A 241 -1.44 5.36 16.88
C GLN A 241 -1.13 6.12 18.18
N LYS A 242 -0.12 5.69 18.95
CA LYS A 242 0.28 6.32 20.23
C LYS A 242 1.09 7.62 20.03
N GLU A 243 1.51 7.93 18.81
CA GLU A 243 2.35 9.09 18.49
C GLU A 243 1.59 10.20 17.71
N GLY A 244 0.29 10.03 17.50
CA GLY A 244 -0.55 10.92 16.70
C GLY A 244 -1.57 11.75 17.49
#